data_94adaf2736b3656a0a5c6f242aec7b7f
#
_entry.id   94adaf2736b3656a0a5c6f242aec7b7f
#
_cell.length_a   1.000
_cell.length_b   1.000
_cell.length_c   1.000
_cell.angle_alpha   90.00
_cell.angle_beta   90.00
_cell.angle_gamma   90.00
#
_symmetry.space_group_name_H-M   'P 1'
#
loop_
_entity.id
_entity.type
_entity.pdbx_description
1 polymer ?
#
loop_
_entity_poly.entity_id
_entity_poly.type
_entity_poly.pdbx_seq_one_letter_code
_entity_poly.pdbx_strand_id
1 'polypeptide(L)'
;MNPAKPTNSVLVVDDEKSFRVIAEEALVREGYAVRTAGSGAAGKAAFLEDPPDVIILDRNLPDIDGVELLGVLSKEAQERGVDTLFLVATAYADVENAVLALRQGADDYLTKPIQLSELVVKIRKALEARRLRNRVRALRREGRPGIDALLDSKSAAMREVVDRARKVAQSPSTTVLLQGESGTGKEVLARLIHDETPGRCDEAFVALNCAAIAEGLLESELFGHERGAFTDARSGKRGLLELAASGTLFLDEIGELGPVLQTKLLRALETTTFRRVGGTRDLAADVRIIAATNRNLEEEVAAGRFRLDLFHRLDVFHLTLPPLRERREDIPQLARWLLERIAQRLLRPAPGFSPEAEKVLFGYSYPGNVRELRNVLERALILESGPQITPASLVLGKLARPPLGFFSVGLGDDGRPPTLAELEKQYLERLLAHAQGNRAQVARLLDVSYPTVAKKIADYGIKLPES
;
A
#
# COMPACT_ATOMS: atom_id res chain seq x y z
N MET A 1 20.95 -32.59 30.74
CA MET A 1 20.64 -31.79 29.54
C MET A 1 19.15 -31.91 29.30
N ASN A 2 18.40 -30.84 29.51
CA ASN A 2 16.97 -30.81 29.22
C ASN A 2 16.82 -30.95 27.68
N PRO A 3 16.02 -31.91 27.17
CA PRO A 3 15.77 -32.00 25.72
C PRO A 3 15.12 -30.68 25.30
N ALA A 4 15.75 -30.00 24.33
CA ALA A 4 15.17 -28.81 23.73
C ALA A 4 13.75 -29.15 23.23
N LYS A 5 12.76 -28.33 23.56
CA LYS A 5 11.37 -28.49 23.12
C LYS A 5 11.39 -28.63 21.59
N PRO A 6 10.75 -29.65 21.00
CA PRO A 6 10.75 -29.83 19.56
C PRO A 6 10.25 -28.56 18.86
N THR A 7 10.96 -28.12 17.85
CA THR A 7 10.77 -26.79 17.24
C THR A 7 9.68 -26.82 16.14
N ASN A 8 9.39 -28.01 15.54
CA ASN A 8 8.38 -28.18 14.50
C ASN A 8 7.64 -29.51 14.69
N SER A 9 6.35 -29.53 14.31
CA SER A 9 5.46 -30.69 14.41
C SER A 9 5.22 -31.32 13.03
N VAL A 10 5.18 -32.66 13.01
CA VAL A 10 4.95 -33.44 11.79
C VAL A 10 3.82 -34.44 12.04
N LEU A 11 2.85 -34.51 11.12
CA LEU A 11 1.81 -35.54 11.10
C LEU A 11 2.05 -36.50 9.95
N VAL A 12 2.18 -37.79 10.24
CA VAL A 12 2.34 -38.85 9.22
C VAL A 12 1.03 -39.60 9.09
N VAL A 13 0.42 -39.53 7.91
CA VAL A 13 -0.83 -40.23 7.57
C VAL A 13 -0.53 -41.29 6.53
N ASP A 14 -0.48 -42.53 6.91
CA ASP A 14 -0.15 -43.68 6.08
C ASP A 14 -0.84 -44.91 6.67
N ASP A 15 -1.37 -45.82 5.89
CA ASP A 15 -2.06 -47.02 6.38
C ASP A 15 -1.08 -48.11 6.86
N GLU A 16 0.18 -48.07 6.36
CA GLU A 16 1.20 -49.06 6.70
C GLU A 16 1.82 -48.74 8.08
N LYS A 17 1.47 -49.56 9.09
CA LYS A 17 1.94 -49.39 10.46
C LYS A 17 3.47 -49.43 10.58
N SER A 18 4.14 -50.29 9.81
CA SER A 18 5.60 -50.41 9.77
C SER A 18 6.26 -49.09 9.36
N PHE A 19 5.76 -48.45 8.31
CA PHE A 19 6.28 -47.18 7.85
C PHE A 19 6.06 -46.07 8.90
N ARG A 20 4.85 -45.99 9.49
CA ARG A 20 4.56 -44.99 10.53
C ARG A 20 5.55 -45.04 11.69
N VAL A 21 5.84 -46.28 12.19
CA VAL A 21 6.77 -46.46 13.33
C VAL A 21 8.19 -46.03 12.96
N ILE A 22 8.66 -46.46 11.79
CA ILE A 22 10.03 -46.16 11.35
C ILE A 22 10.18 -44.64 11.05
N ALA A 23 9.18 -44.02 10.41
CA ALA A 23 9.16 -42.59 10.13
C ALA A 23 9.11 -41.75 11.42
N GLU A 24 8.29 -42.16 12.38
CA GLU A 24 8.21 -41.52 13.72
C GLU A 24 9.56 -41.57 14.41
N GLU A 25 10.20 -42.74 14.52
CA GLU A 25 11.52 -42.83 15.16
C GLU A 25 12.59 -41.97 14.46
N ALA A 26 12.61 -41.99 13.12
CA ALA A 26 13.57 -41.23 12.37
C ALA A 26 13.38 -39.68 12.58
N LEU A 27 12.14 -39.24 12.54
CA LEU A 27 11.81 -37.81 12.68
C LEU A 27 11.97 -37.30 14.13
N VAL A 28 11.65 -38.14 15.13
CA VAL A 28 11.89 -37.82 16.55
C VAL A 28 13.40 -37.69 16.82
N ARG A 29 14.25 -38.52 16.23
CA ARG A 29 15.73 -38.41 16.35
C ARG A 29 16.26 -37.09 15.78
N GLU A 30 15.60 -36.56 14.75
CA GLU A 30 15.92 -35.26 14.14
C GLU A 30 15.32 -34.08 14.92
N GLY A 31 14.57 -34.32 16.00
CA GLY A 31 14.05 -33.29 16.90
C GLY A 31 12.64 -32.77 16.55
N TYR A 32 11.89 -33.48 15.71
CA TYR A 32 10.50 -33.15 15.40
C TYR A 32 9.53 -33.73 16.44
N ALA A 33 8.41 -33.02 16.70
CA ALA A 33 7.27 -33.58 17.40
C ALA A 33 6.39 -34.33 16.41
N VAL A 34 6.29 -35.66 16.53
CA VAL A 34 5.63 -36.50 15.52
C VAL A 34 4.32 -37.06 16.06
N ARG A 35 3.29 -36.99 15.22
CA ARG A 35 2.00 -37.69 15.41
C ARG A 35 1.74 -38.55 14.19
N THR A 36 1.06 -39.68 14.37
CA THR A 36 0.79 -40.62 13.28
C THR A 36 -0.70 -40.94 13.22
N ALA A 37 -1.21 -41.17 12.00
CA ALA A 37 -2.59 -41.57 11.75
C ALA A 37 -2.61 -42.70 10.69
N GLY A 38 -3.47 -43.69 10.87
CA GLY A 38 -3.55 -44.86 10.00
C GLY A 38 -4.67 -44.78 8.96
N SER A 39 -5.39 -43.65 8.85
CA SER A 39 -6.46 -43.44 7.89
C SER A 39 -6.65 -41.94 7.62
N GLY A 40 -7.31 -41.60 6.54
CA GLY A 40 -7.63 -40.21 6.22
C GLY A 40 -8.53 -39.53 7.25
N ALA A 41 -9.53 -40.27 7.78
CA ALA A 41 -10.41 -39.76 8.81
C ALA A 41 -9.65 -39.42 10.11
N ALA A 42 -8.73 -40.30 10.54
CA ALA A 42 -7.87 -40.08 11.69
C ALA A 42 -6.87 -38.90 11.45
N GLY A 43 -6.30 -38.83 10.23
CA GLY A 43 -5.43 -37.74 9.81
C GLY A 43 -6.14 -36.38 9.83
N LYS A 44 -7.36 -36.31 9.31
CA LYS A 44 -8.20 -35.12 9.35
C LYS A 44 -8.53 -34.70 10.79
N ALA A 45 -8.91 -35.64 11.65
CA ALA A 45 -9.21 -35.35 13.06
C ALA A 45 -7.98 -34.80 13.78
N ALA A 46 -6.80 -35.43 13.59
CA ALA A 46 -5.55 -34.96 14.20
C ALA A 46 -5.12 -33.57 13.68
N PHE A 47 -5.37 -33.27 12.41
CA PHE A 47 -5.12 -31.94 11.81
C PHE A 47 -6.04 -30.87 12.42
N LEU A 48 -7.33 -31.19 12.56
CA LEU A 48 -8.32 -30.26 13.09
C LEU A 48 -8.11 -29.93 14.59
N GLU A 49 -7.61 -30.92 15.37
CA GLU A 49 -7.29 -30.78 16.78
C GLU A 49 -6.08 -29.83 16.99
N ASP A 50 -4.99 -30.10 16.28
CA ASP A 50 -3.75 -29.33 16.37
C ASP A 50 -3.02 -29.39 15.01
N PRO A 51 -3.13 -28.34 14.17
CA PRO A 51 -2.53 -28.32 12.86
C PRO A 51 -1.00 -28.45 12.91
N PRO A 52 -0.39 -29.42 12.20
CA PRO A 52 1.06 -29.62 12.20
C PRO A 52 1.76 -28.61 11.29
N ASP A 53 3.10 -28.43 11.50
CA ASP A 53 3.95 -27.69 10.56
C ASP A 53 4.11 -28.39 9.23
N VAL A 54 4.16 -29.71 9.25
CA VAL A 54 4.29 -30.58 8.05
C VAL A 54 3.35 -31.75 8.18
N ILE A 55 2.65 -32.06 7.10
CA ILE A 55 1.86 -33.28 6.98
C ILE A 55 2.42 -34.14 5.85
N ILE A 56 2.60 -35.42 6.09
CA ILE A 56 2.97 -36.42 5.10
C ILE A 56 1.73 -37.25 4.86
N LEU A 57 1.23 -37.25 3.65
CA LEU A 57 0.01 -37.96 3.26
C LEU A 57 0.36 -39.13 2.32
N ASP A 58 0.03 -40.33 2.71
CA ASP A 58 -0.03 -41.43 1.73
C ASP A 58 -1.20 -41.17 0.78
N ARG A 59 -0.95 -41.41 -0.50
CA ARG A 59 -2.00 -41.35 -1.51
C ARG A 59 -3.03 -42.47 -1.33
N ASN A 60 -2.60 -43.66 -1.04
CA ASN A 60 -3.46 -44.83 -0.97
C ASN A 60 -3.92 -45.10 0.46
N LEU A 61 -4.84 -44.27 0.98
CA LEU A 61 -5.43 -44.49 2.29
C LEU A 61 -6.68 -45.40 2.16
N PRO A 62 -7.05 -46.16 3.22
CA PRO A 62 -8.13 -47.14 3.14
C PRO A 62 -9.53 -46.51 2.98
N ASP A 63 -9.71 -45.27 3.32
CA ASP A 63 -10.99 -44.57 3.42
C ASP A 63 -11.14 -43.38 2.44
N ILE A 64 -10.06 -42.82 1.95
CA ILE A 64 -10.06 -41.66 1.03
C ILE A 64 -8.76 -41.60 0.21
N ASP A 65 -8.80 -41.09 -1.03
CA ASP A 65 -7.58 -40.78 -1.78
C ASP A 65 -6.82 -39.63 -1.09
N GLY A 66 -5.51 -39.83 -0.86
CA GLY A 66 -4.68 -38.83 -0.16
C GLY A 66 -4.63 -37.46 -0.86
N VAL A 67 -4.81 -37.40 -2.18
CA VAL A 67 -4.86 -36.14 -2.95
C VAL A 67 -6.21 -35.45 -2.74
N GLU A 68 -7.29 -36.22 -2.58
CA GLU A 68 -8.60 -35.65 -2.19
C GLU A 68 -8.54 -35.09 -0.76
N LEU A 69 -7.94 -35.87 0.16
CA LEU A 69 -7.73 -35.41 1.54
C LEU A 69 -6.87 -34.14 1.59
N LEU A 70 -5.81 -34.04 0.77
CA LEU A 70 -5.00 -32.84 0.63
C LEU A 70 -5.86 -31.62 0.28
N GLY A 71 -6.76 -31.74 -0.70
CA GLY A 71 -7.64 -30.64 -1.09
C GLY A 71 -8.53 -30.15 0.07
N VAL A 72 -9.06 -31.09 0.88
CA VAL A 72 -9.87 -30.78 2.07
C VAL A 72 -9.02 -30.07 3.14
N LEU A 73 -7.85 -30.61 3.46
CA LEU A 73 -6.97 -30.06 4.50
C LEU A 73 -6.34 -28.73 4.10
N SER A 74 -5.99 -28.57 2.84
CA SER A 74 -5.45 -27.30 2.30
C SER A 74 -6.47 -26.17 2.41
N LYS A 75 -7.75 -26.44 2.09
CA LYS A 75 -8.84 -25.48 2.26
C LYS A 75 -9.07 -25.11 3.74
N GLU A 76 -9.09 -26.12 4.61
CA GLU A 76 -9.24 -25.91 6.06
C GLU A 76 -8.06 -25.10 6.65
N ALA A 77 -6.82 -25.39 6.20
CA ALA A 77 -5.64 -24.63 6.58
C ALA A 77 -5.77 -23.15 6.18
N GLN A 78 -6.25 -22.89 4.97
CA GLN A 78 -6.47 -21.53 4.47
C GLN A 78 -7.55 -20.79 5.27
N GLU A 79 -8.68 -21.44 5.56
CA GLU A 79 -9.77 -20.85 6.34
C GLU A 79 -9.35 -20.52 7.79
N ARG A 80 -8.46 -21.34 8.38
CA ARG A 80 -7.91 -21.10 9.73
C ARG A 80 -6.67 -20.20 9.74
N GLY A 81 -6.13 -19.82 8.59
CA GLY A 81 -4.90 -19.03 8.50
C GLY A 81 -3.65 -19.79 8.98
N VAL A 82 -3.64 -21.12 8.87
CA VAL A 82 -2.52 -21.97 9.28
C VAL A 82 -1.65 -22.28 8.07
N ASP A 83 -0.33 -22.18 8.26
CA ASP A 83 0.69 -22.41 7.21
C ASP A 83 1.30 -23.81 7.39
N THR A 84 0.53 -24.84 7.00
CA THR A 84 0.99 -26.26 7.00
C THR A 84 1.57 -26.62 5.64
N LEU A 85 2.74 -27.32 5.64
CA LEU A 85 3.35 -27.87 4.44
C LEU A 85 2.83 -29.29 4.17
N PHE A 86 2.47 -29.57 2.93
CA PHE A 86 1.91 -30.85 2.50
C PHE A 86 2.89 -31.62 1.62
N LEU A 87 3.31 -32.80 2.05
CA LEU A 87 4.12 -33.77 1.30
C LEU A 87 3.27 -34.99 0.96
N VAL A 88 3.16 -35.37 -0.32
CA VAL A 88 2.34 -36.50 -0.73
C VAL A 88 3.26 -37.67 -1.12
N ALA A 89 3.02 -38.85 -0.52
CA ALA A 89 3.72 -40.09 -0.85
C ALA A 89 3.00 -40.83 -1.99
N THR A 90 3.72 -41.20 -3.07
CA THR A 90 3.17 -41.81 -4.27
C THR A 90 4.06 -42.93 -4.77
N ALA A 91 3.51 -43.90 -5.52
CA ALA A 91 4.27 -44.99 -6.10
C ALA A 91 5.17 -44.53 -7.25
N TYR A 92 6.27 -45.28 -7.49
CA TYR A 92 7.39 -44.93 -8.39
C TYR A 92 7.02 -44.68 -9.87
N ALA A 93 5.85 -45.12 -10.34
CA ALA A 93 5.47 -45.02 -11.76
C ALA A 93 4.54 -43.86 -12.13
N ASP A 94 4.28 -42.93 -11.21
CA ASP A 94 3.11 -42.02 -11.30
C ASP A 94 3.47 -40.54 -11.36
N VAL A 95 4.30 -40.17 -12.34
CA VAL A 95 4.71 -38.76 -12.55
C VAL A 95 3.51 -37.83 -12.83
N GLU A 96 2.48 -38.35 -13.52
CA GLU A 96 1.25 -37.55 -13.79
C GLU A 96 0.52 -37.21 -12.50
N ASN A 97 0.48 -38.14 -11.55
CA ASN A 97 -0.17 -37.91 -10.26
C ASN A 97 0.66 -37.08 -9.29
N ALA A 98 1.99 -37.07 -9.38
CA ALA A 98 2.83 -36.11 -8.67
C ALA A 98 2.55 -34.68 -9.13
N VAL A 99 2.39 -34.47 -10.44
CA VAL A 99 2.00 -33.15 -11.00
C VAL A 99 0.58 -32.75 -10.55
N LEU A 100 -0.34 -33.71 -10.44
CA LEU A 100 -1.69 -33.44 -9.95
C LEU A 100 -1.69 -33.00 -8.48
N ALA A 101 -0.93 -33.72 -7.62
CA ALA A 101 -0.78 -33.34 -6.21
C ALA A 101 -0.21 -31.92 -6.03
N LEU A 102 0.84 -31.56 -6.80
CA LEU A 102 1.38 -30.20 -6.79
C LEU A 102 0.36 -29.14 -7.25
N ARG A 103 -0.47 -29.46 -8.26
CA ARG A 103 -1.56 -28.57 -8.71
C ARG A 103 -2.66 -28.41 -7.67
N GLN A 104 -2.85 -29.39 -6.79
CA GLN A 104 -3.85 -29.35 -5.72
C GLN A 104 -3.33 -28.78 -4.40
N GLY A 105 -2.09 -28.27 -4.39
CA GLY A 105 -1.55 -27.57 -3.24
C GLY A 105 -0.53 -28.33 -2.40
N ALA A 106 0.01 -29.47 -2.88
CA ALA A 106 1.17 -30.10 -2.26
C ALA A 106 2.42 -29.26 -2.47
N ASP A 107 3.25 -29.12 -1.43
CA ASP A 107 4.54 -28.43 -1.50
C ASP A 107 5.62 -29.29 -2.17
N ASP A 108 5.57 -30.61 -1.99
CA ASP A 108 6.46 -31.59 -2.64
C ASP A 108 5.85 -32.98 -2.59
N TYR A 109 6.48 -33.95 -3.26
CA TYR A 109 6.08 -35.37 -3.25
C TYR A 109 7.23 -36.29 -2.86
N LEU A 110 6.90 -37.47 -2.39
CA LEU A 110 7.82 -38.54 -2.01
C LEU A 110 7.51 -39.82 -2.83
N THR A 111 8.51 -40.47 -3.37
CA THR A 111 8.33 -41.70 -4.11
C THR A 111 8.50 -42.94 -3.21
N LYS A 112 7.53 -43.86 -3.23
CA LYS A 112 7.63 -45.15 -2.53
C LYS A 112 8.49 -46.13 -3.34
N PRO A 113 9.44 -46.88 -2.73
CA PRO A 113 9.69 -46.94 -1.29
C PRO A 113 10.42 -45.71 -0.76
N ILE A 114 9.88 -45.09 0.30
CA ILE A 114 10.41 -43.86 0.87
C ILE A 114 11.72 -44.14 1.61
N GLN A 115 12.79 -43.52 1.18
CA GLN A 115 14.04 -43.52 1.93
C GLN A 115 13.96 -42.47 3.05
N LEU A 116 14.19 -42.88 4.30
CA LEU A 116 14.09 -41.97 5.47
C LEU A 116 15.05 -40.79 5.38
N SER A 117 16.23 -40.97 4.81
CA SER A 117 17.19 -39.89 4.56
C SER A 117 16.63 -38.85 3.58
N GLU A 118 15.93 -39.28 2.54
CA GLU A 118 15.27 -38.39 1.58
C GLU A 118 14.10 -37.64 2.24
N LEU A 119 13.28 -38.33 3.03
CA LEU A 119 12.18 -37.75 3.80
C LEU A 119 12.65 -36.60 4.70
N VAL A 120 13.69 -36.85 5.51
CA VAL A 120 14.26 -35.85 6.41
C VAL A 120 14.80 -34.66 5.63
N VAL A 121 15.51 -34.90 4.52
CA VAL A 121 16.06 -33.82 3.66
C VAL A 121 14.94 -32.96 3.05
N LYS A 122 13.87 -33.59 2.55
CA LYS A 122 12.73 -32.87 1.96
C LYS A 122 11.98 -32.04 2.99
N ILE A 123 11.69 -32.59 4.18
CA ILE A 123 11.07 -31.82 5.28
C ILE A 123 11.93 -30.63 5.66
N ARG A 124 13.24 -30.83 5.84
CA ARG A 124 14.16 -29.74 6.21
C ARG A 124 14.17 -28.64 5.16
N LYS A 125 14.30 -28.99 3.87
CA LYS A 125 14.26 -28.03 2.76
C LYS A 125 12.94 -27.26 2.69
N ALA A 126 11.80 -27.94 2.84
CA ALA A 126 10.49 -27.31 2.83
C ALA A 126 10.32 -26.33 4.00
N LEU A 127 10.73 -26.72 5.22
CA LEU A 127 10.70 -25.87 6.40
C LEU A 127 11.66 -24.66 6.29
N GLU A 128 12.86 -24.87 5.73
CA GLU A 128 13.81 -23.77 5.48
C GLU A 128 13.26 -22.79 4.45
N ALA A 129 12.69 -23.28 3.34
CA ALA A 129 12.08 -22.44 2.32
C ALA A 129 10.89 -21.64 2.90
N ARG A 130 10.03 -22.27 3.74
CA ARG A 130 8.95 -21.60 4.46
C ARG A 130 9.50 -20.55 5.43
N ARG A 131 10.52 -20.88 6.21
CA ARG A 131 11.14 -19.95 7.17
C ARG A 131 11.77 -18.75 6.47
N LEU A 132 12.41 -18.97 5.31
CA LEU A 132 12.96 -17.91 4.49
C LEU A 132 11.86 -17.03 3.90
N ARG A 133 10.80 -17.63 3.33
CA ARG A 133 9.62 -16.89 2.83
C ARG A 133 8.99 -16.03 3.94
N ASN A 134 8.78 -16.61 5.13
CA ASN A 134 8.21 -15.89 6.26
C ASN A 134 9.12 -14.78 6.77
N ARG A 135 10.44 -14.99 6.78
CA ARG A 135 11.42 -13.95 7.11
C ARG A 135 11.44 -12.82 6.08
N VAL A 136 11.40 -13.14 4.81
CA VAL A 136 11.28 -12.15 3.72
C VAL A 136 9.96 -11.38 3.83
N ARG A 137 8.83 -12.07 4.13
CA ARG A 137 7.54 -11.41 4.38
C ARG A 137 7.60 -10.48 5.60
N ALA A 138 8.21 -10.91 6.70
CA ALA A 138 8.40 -10.08 7.90
C ALA A 138 9.27 -8.84 7.59
N LEU A 139 10.42 -9.02 6.93
CA LEU A 139 11.28 -7.93 6.49
C LEU A 139 10.58 -6.98 5.49
N ARG A 140 9.77 -7.53 4.59
CA ARG A 140 8.94 -6.74 3.69
C ARG A 140 7.89 -5.92 4.47
N ARG A 141 7.27 -6.48 5.51
CA ARG A 141 6.32 -5.77 6.39
C ARG A 141 7.02 -4.67 7.20
N GLU A 142 8.18 -4.95 7.79
CA GLU A 142 9.00 -3.94 8.47
C GLU A 142 9.45 -2.82 7.52
N GLY A 143 9.75 -3.15 6.27
CA GLY A 143 10.10 -2.19 5.21
C GLY A 143 8.91 -1.47 4.56
N ARG A 144 7.65 -1.78 4.93
CA ARG A 144 6.42 -1.23 4.34
C ARG A 144 5.63 -0.37 5.33
N PRO A 145 6.13 0.81 5.66
CA PRO A 145 5.46 1.69 6.60
C PRO A 145 4.11 2.16 6.04
N GLY A 146 3.04 1.94 6.79
CA GLY A 146 1.73 2.53 6.50
C GLY A 146 0.58 1.54 6.32
N ILE A 147 0.83 0.26 6.01
CA ILE A 147 -0.26 -0.74 5.87
C ILE A 147 -0.97 -0.91 7.21
N ASP A 148 -0.25 -1.08 8.31
CA ASP A 148 -0.85 -1.22 9.65
C ASP A 148 -1.70 0.01 10.01
N ALA A 149 -1.17 1.23 9.78
CA ALA A 149 -1.91 2.46 10.02
C ALA A 149 -3.17 2.60 9.15
N LEU A 150 -3.16 1.97 7.96
CA LEU A 150 -4.31 1.94 7.06
C LEU A 150 -5.35 0.93 7.54
N LEU A 151 -4.92 -0.24 8.00
CA LEU A 151 -5.79 -1.30 8.54
C LEU A 151 -6.45 -0.90 9.87
N ASP A 152 -5.74 -0.12 10.70
CA ASP A 152 -6.21 0.36 12.00
C ASP A 152 -7.06 1.64 11.90
N SER A 153 -7.46 2.07 10.68
CA SER A 153 -8.26 3.27 10.48
C SER A 153 -9.58 3.24 11.25
N LYS A 154 -9.88 4.33 11.94
CA LYS A 154 -11.14 4.54 12.67
C LYS A 154 -12.24 5.09 11.76
N SER A 155 -11.87 5.69 10.63
CA SER A 155 -12.80 6.26 9.67
C SER A 155 -13.61 5.17 8.97
N ALA A 156 -14.93 5.32 8.98
CA ALA A 156 -15.83 4.40 8.29
C ALA A 156 -15.58 4.39 6.78
N ALA A 157 -15.35 5.57 6.18
CA ALA A 157 -15.06 5.71 4.76
C ALA A 157 -13.76 4.98 4.38
N MET A 158 -12.70 5.11 5.20
CA MET A 158 -11.43 4.44 4.89
C MET A 158 -11.52 2.91 5.09
N ARG A 159 -12.26 2.45 6.11
CA ARG A 159 -12.50 1.01 6.32
C ARG A 159 -13.24 0.39 5.13
N GLU A 160 -14.26 1.07 4.58
CA GLU A 160 -14.95 0.60 3.38
C GLU A 160 -13.99 0.47 2.20
N VAL A 161 -13.11 1.44 1.99
CA VAL A 161 -12.07 1.37 0.94
C VAL A 161 -11.15 0.17 1.14
N VAL A 162 -10.70 -0.08 2.38
CA VAL A 162 -9.85 -1.24 2.72
C VAL A 162 -10.58 -2.55 2.48
N ASP A 163 -11.84 -2.67 2.89
CA ASP A 163 -12.65 -3.89 2.68
C ASP A 163 -12.88 -4.17 1.19
N ARG A 164 -13.14 -3.13 0.40
CA ARG A 164 -13.23 -3.26 -1.06
C ARG A 164 -11.89 -3.63 -1.70
N ALA A 165 -10.78 -3.08 -1.19
CA ALA A 165 -9.44 -3.42 -1.64
C ALA A 165 -9.10 -4.90 -1.38
N ARG A 166 -9.49 -5.44 -0.23
CA ARG A 166 -9.36 -6.87 0.11
C ARG A 166 -10.18 -7.76 -0.83
N LYS A 167 -11.41 -7.35 -1.14
CA LYS A 167 -12.27 -8.11 -2.08
C LYS A 167 -11.63 -8.17 -3.47
N VAL A 168 -11.14 -7.06 -4.01
CA VAL A 168 -10.51 -7.06 -5.34
C VAL A 168 -9.13 -7.73 -5.34
N ALA A 169 -8.46 -7.81 -4.20
CA ALA A 169 -7.21 -8.57 -4.08
C ALA A 169 -7.41 -10.06 -4.41
N GLN A 170 -8.59 -10.62 -4.13
CA GLN A 170 -8.92 -12.03 -4.48
C GLN A 170 -9.10 -12.28 -5.98
N SER A 171 -9.02 -11.24 -6.82
CA SER A 171 -9.09 -11.33 -8.29
C SER A 171 -7.74 -10.93 -8.90
N PRO A 172 -6.78 -11.87 -9.09
CA PRO A 172 -5.39 -11.57 -9.43
C PRO A 172 -5.17 -10.88 -10.78
N SER A 173 -6.13 -10.98 -11.71
CA SER A 173 -6.06 -10.38 -13.06
C SER A 173 -6.81 -9.07 -13.21
N THR A 174 -7.60 -8.67 -12.21
CA THR A 174 -8.43 -7.46 -12.27
C THR A 174 -7.56 -6.20 -12.14
N THR A 175 -7.68 -5.29 -13.12
CA THR A 175 -7.08 -3.96 -13.06
C THR A 175 -7.78 -3.11 -12.00
N VAL A 176 -7.02 -2.34 -11.23
CA VAL A 176 -7.56 -1.47 -10.18
C VAL A 176 -7.12 -0.03 -10.44
N LEU A 177 -8.08 0.88 -10.41
CA LEU A 177 -7.84 2.32 -10.47
C LEU A 177 -8.02 2.94 -9.08
N LEU A 178 -6.95 3.54 -8.55
CA LEU A 178 -6.93 4.26 -7.29
C LEU A 178 -7.00 5.77 -7.54
N GLN A 179 -8.10 6.40 -7.15
CA GLN A 179 -8.26 7.84 -7.26
C GLN A 179 -8.14 8.50 -5.88
N GLY A 180 -7.57 9.70 -5.82
CA GLY A 180 -7.50 10.48 -4.59
C GLY A 180 -6.39 11.52 -4.63
N GLU A 181 -6.51 12.51 -3.76
CA GLU A 181 -5.53 13.60 -3.66
C GLU A 181 -4.10 13.11 -3.44
N SER A 182 -3.13 13.97 -3.76
CA SER A 182 -1.72 13.64 -3.47
C SER A 182 -1.51 13.45 -1.97
N GLY A 183 -0.77 12.40 -1.60
CA GLY A 183 -0.44 12.10 -0.20
C GLY A 183 -1.54 11.39 0.59
N THR A 184 -2.64 10.93 0.00
CA THR A 184 -3.71 10.17 0.69
C THR A 184 -3.32 8.74 1.07
N GLY A 185 -2.29 8.16 0.43
CA GLY A 185 -1.82 6.79 0.71
C GLY A 185 -2.12 5.79 -0.41
N LYS A 186 -2.33 6.23 -1.65
CA LYS A 186 -2.61 5.36 -2.83
C LYS A 186 -1.59 4.22 -2.98
N GLU A 187 -0.29 4.51 -2.86
CA GLU A 187 0.76 3.48 -2.94
C GLU A 187 0.66 2.45 -1.81
N VAL A 188 0.31 2.88 -0.58
CA VAL A 188 0.14 1.97 0.56
C VAL A 188 -1.04 1.03 0.31
N LEU A 189 -2.15 1.53 -0.23
CA LEU A 189 -3.30 0.72 -0.60
C LEU A 189 -2.98 -0.24 -1.76
N ALA A 190 -2.22 0.20 -2.76
CA ALA A 190 -1.77 -0.67 -3.84
C ALA A 190 -0.89 -1.83 -3.33
N ARG A 191 -0.01 -1.56 -2.36
CA ARG A 191 0.81 -2.60 -1.71
C ARG A 191 -0.04 -3.57 -0.89
N LEU A 192 -1.05 -3.08 -0.16
CA LEU A 192 -2.01 -3.95 0.54
C LEU A 192 -2.72 -4.89 -0.44
N ILE A 193 -3.21 -4.37 -1.57
CA ILE A 193 -3.85 -5.17 -2.60
C ILE A 193 -2.89 -6.24 -3.14
N HIS A 194 -1.64 -5.90 -3.42
CA HIS A 194 -0.63 -6.84 -3.87
C HIS A 194 -0.35 -7.92 -2.82
N ASP A 195 -0.13 -7.54 -1.56
CA ASP A 195 0.21 -8.44 -0.46
C ASP A 195 -0.90 -9.45 -0.13
N GLU A 196 -2.16 -9.08 -0.39
CA GLU A 196 -3.33 -9.94 -0.19
C GLU A 196 -3.77 -10.66 -1.49
N THR A 197 -3.03 -10.51 -2.61
CA THR A 197 -3.36 -11.17 -3.88
C THR A 197 -2.80 -12.59 -3.92
N PRO A 198 -3.64 -13.64 -3.97
CA PRO A 198 -3.19 -15.02 -4.08
C PRO A 198 -2.34 -15.25 -5.33
N GLY A 199 -1.22 -15.97 -5.17
CA GLY A 199 -0.30 -16.30 -6.25
C GLY A 199 0.58 -15.17 -6.76
N ARG A 200 0.41 -13.93 -6.27
CA ARG A 200 1.22 -12.76 -6.64
C ARG A 200 1.90 -12.06 -5.45
N CYS A 201 1.45 -12.33 -4.23
CA CYS A 201 1.96 -11.67 -3.02
C CYS A 201 3.45 -11.93 -2.74
N ASP A 202 3.99 -13.03 -3.22
CA ASP A 202 5.41 -13.38 -3.09
C ASP A 202 6.26 -12.88 -4.26
N GLU A 203 5.62 -12.43 -5.34
CA GLU A 203 6.25 -11.93 -6.55
C GLU A 203 6.64 -10.44 -6.44
N ALA A 204 7.18 -9.87 -7.52
CA ALA A 204 7.64 -8.48 -7.52
C ALA A 204 6.47 -7.48 -7.46
N PHE A 205 6.58 -6.49 -6.57
CA PHE A 205 5.81 -5.25 -6.64
C PHE A 205 6.70 -4.14 -7.19
N VAL A 206 6.46 -3.76 -8.43
CA VAL A 206 7.22 -2.73 -9.12
C VAL A 206 6.40 -1.44 -9.17
N ALA A 207 6.93 -0.35 -8.63
CA ALA A 207 6.26 0.96 -8.63
C ALA A 207 6.94 1.91 -9.61
N LEU A 208 6.13 2.60 -10.41
CA LEU A 208 6.55 3.63 -11.35
C LEU A 208 5.71 4.88 -11.14
N ASN A 209 6.36 6.02 -10.90
CA ASN A 209 5.68 7.31 -10.92
C ASN A 209 5.85 7.93 -12.30
N CYS A 210 4.74 8.05 -13.03
CA CYS A 210 4.72 8.54 -14.41
C CYS A 210 5.08 10.03 -14.53
N ALA A 211 4.86 10.82 -13.48
CA ALA A 211 5.20 12.24 -13.45
C ALA A 211 6.69 12.51 -13.15
N ALA A 212 7.41 11.52 -12.60
CA ALA A 212 8.79 11.72 -12.14
C ALA A 212 9.84 11.56 -13.24
N ILE A 213 9.47 11.05 -14.41
CA ILE A 213 10.39 10.67 -15.50
C ILE A 213 9.98 11.41 -16.77
N ALA A 214 10.96 11.95 -17.50
CA ALA A 214 10.70 12.56 -18.79
C ALA A 214 10.09 11.55 -19.78
N GLU A 215 9.12 11.98 -20.59
CA GLU A 215 8.29 11.12 -21.46
C GLU A 215 9.12 10.16 -22.34
N GLY A 216 10.20 10.65 -22.95
CA GLY A 216 11.07 9.82 -23.79
C GLY A 216 11.83 8.73 -23.04
N LEU A 217 12.11 8.92 -21.75
CA LEU A 217 12.73 7.90 -20.90
C LEU A 217 11.69 6.96 -20.30
N LEU A 218 10.49 7.46 -20.03
CA LEU A 218 9.41 6.69 -19.42
C LEU A 218 9.02 5.48 -20.28
N GLU A 219 9.02 5.64 -21.60
CA GLU A 219 8.78 4.54 -22.54
C GLU A 219 9.83 3.44 -22.41
N SER A 220 11.10 3.82 -22.40
CA SER A 220 12.22 2.90 -22.23
C SER A 220 12.25 2.22 -20.87
N GLU A 221 11.85 2.93 -19.78
CA GLU A 221 11.72 2.33 -18.45
C GLU A 221 10.59 1.29 -18.43
N LEU A 222 9.41 1.63 -18.94
CA LEU A 222 8.22 0.79 -18.86
C LEU A 222 8.34 -0.47 -19.75
N PHE A 223 8.72 -0.29 -21.03
CA PHE A 223 8.73 -1.36 -22.02
C PHE A 223 10.12 -1.97 -22.26
N GLY A 224 11.19 -1.32 -21.79
CA GLY A 224 12.56 -1.69 -22.13
C GLY A 224 12.95 -1.26 -23.54
N HIS A 225 14.21 -1.45 -23.90
CA HIS A 225 14.72 -1.13 -25.25
C HIS A 225 15.73 -2.17 -25.73
N GLU A 226 15.80 -2.35 -27.03
CA GLU A 226 16.84 -3.11 -27.68
C GLU A 226 18.08 -2.23 -27.93
N ARG A 227 19.24 -2.86 -28.11
CA ARG A 227 20.47 -2.15 -28.46
C ARG A 227 20.28 -1.37 -29.77
N GLY A 228 20.62 -0.07 -29.75
CA GLY A 228 20.49 0.79 -30.93
C GLY A 228 19.11 1.40 -31.14
N ALA A 229 18.18 1.25 -30.18
CA ALA A 229 16.82 1.81 -30.30
C ALA A 229 16.80 3.36 -30.34
N PHE A 230 17.80 4.01 -29.73
CA PHE A 230 18.05 5.46 -29.79
C PHE A 230 19.55 5.74 -29.64
N THR A 231 19.98 6.98 -29.84
CA THR A 231 21.41 7.38 -29.97
C THR A 231 22.29 6.89 -28.80
N ASP A 232 21.74 6.81 -27.60
CA ASP A 232 22.47 6.37 -26.37
C ASP A 232 22.20 4.92 -25.97
N ALA A 233 21.41 4.15 -26.72
CA ALA A 233 21.07 2.75 -26.44
C ALA A 233 22.25 1.79 -26.75
N ARG A 234 23.34 1.87 -25.99
CA ARG A 234 24.56 1.04 -26.17
C ARG A 234 24.34 -0.43 -25.83
N SER A 235 23.38 -0.75 -24.97
CA SER A 235 22.99 -2.12 -24.56
C SER A 235 21.47 -2.23 -24.50
N GLY A 236 20.92 -3.44 -24.65
CA GLY A 236 19.51 -3.67 -24.41
C GLY A 236 19.19 -3.58 -22.90
N LYS A 237 18.01 -3.08 -22.55
CA LYS A 237 17.51 -2.97 -21.18
C LYS A 237 16.13 -3.64 -21.07
N ARG A 238 15.95 -4.43 -20.01
CA ARG A 238 14.62 -4.98 -19.66
C ARG A 238 13.74 -3.87 -19.09
N GLY A 239 12.46 -3.86 -19.48
CA GLY A 239 11.46 -2.92 -18.99
C GLY A 239 10.84 -3.35 -17.66
N LEU A 240 10.14 -2.41 -17.00
CA LEU A 240 9.44 -2.66 -15.73
C LEU A 240 8.31 -3.68 -15.89
N LEU A 241 7.66 -3.78 -17.06
CA LEU A 241 6.70 -4.84 -17.37
C LEU A 241 7.34 -6.24 -17.31
N GLU A 242 8.60 -6.39 -17.78
CA GLU A 242 9.33 -7.66 -17.66
C GLU A 242 9.76 -7.93 -16.20
N LEU A 243 10.16 -6.90 -15.47
CA LEU A 243 10.61 -7.02 -14.09
C LEU A 243 9.46 -7.31 -13.12
N ALA A 244 8.24 -6.89 -13.46
CA ALA A 244 7.01 -7.16 -12.72
C ALA A 244 6.32 -8.46 -13.13
N ALA A 245 6.93 -9.27 -14.02
CA ALA A 245 6.32 -10.51 -14.50
C ALA A 245 5.86 -11.40 -13.34
N SER A 246 4.66 -11.98 -13.47
CA SER A 246 3.92 -12.74 -12.45
C SER A 246 3.57 -11.98 -11.17
N GLY A 247 4.02 -10.72 -11.05
CA GLY A 247 3.78 -9.84 -9.90
C GLY A 247 2.77 -8.72 -10.19
N THR A 248 3.06 -7.53 -9.66
CA THR A 248 2.21 -6.34 -9.80
C THR A 248 3.04 -5.14 -10.24
N LEU A 249 2.55 -4.42 -11.24
CA LEU A 249 3.06 -3.11 -11.66
C LEU A 249 2.10 -2.03 -11.15
N PHE A 250 2.60 -1.15 -10.32
CA PHE A 250 1.90 0.01 -9.81
C PHE A 250 2.31 1.26 -10.60
N LEU A 251 1.35 1.88 -11.28
CA LEU A 251 1.54 3.08 -12.09
C LEU A 251 0.94 4.28 -11.35
N ASP A 252 1.79 5.07 -10.69
CA ASP A 252 1.34 6.28 -10.00
C ASP A 252 1.29 7.47 -10.97
N GLU A 253 0.32 8.35 -10.76
CA GLU A 253 0.03 9.54 -11.58
C GLU A 253 -0.18 9.17 -13.06
N ILE A 254 -1.03 8.14 -13.32
CA ILE A 254 -1.29 7.61 -14.68
C ILE A 254 -1.84 8.68 -15.63
N GLY A 255 -2.51 9.72 -15.13
CA GLY A 255 -3.03 10.84 -15.90
C GLY A 255 -1.95 11.74 -16.55
N GLU A 256 -0.67 11.53 -16.20
CA GLU A 256 0.46 12.26 -16.79
C GLU A 256 1.05 11.57 -18.01
N LEU A 257 0.53 10.40 -18.43
CA LEU A 257 1.02 9.69 -19.61
C LEU A 257 0.74 10.46 -20.89
N GLY A 258 1.76 10.63 -21.73
CA GLY A 258 1.61 11.15 -23.09
C GLY A 258 0.86 10.19 -24.03
N PRO A 259 0.29 10.69 -25.13
CA PRO A 259 -0.60 9.93 -26.04
C PRO A 259 0.03 8.65 -26.61
N VAL A 260 1.34 8.68 -26.88
CA VAL A 260 2.08 7.52 -27.42
C VAL A 260 2.13 6.39 -26.40
N LEU A 261 2.42 6.72 -25.14
CA LEU A 261 2.48 5.76 -24.05
C LEU A 261 1.11 5.20 -23.71
N GLN A 262 0.07 6.03 -23.73
CA GLN A 262 -1.31 5.57 -23.56
C GLN A 262 -1.68 4.49 -24.57
N THR A 263 -1.32 4.66 -25.84
CA THR A 263 -1.59 3.67 -26.91
C THR A 263 -0.83 2.36 -26.68
N LYS A 264 0.44 2.43 -26.27
CA LYS A 264 1.25 1.23 -26.01
C LYS A 264 0.79 0.48 -24.78
N LEU A 265 0.42 1.21 -23.71
CA LEU A 265 -0.11 0.62 -22.50
C LEU A 265 -1.45 -0.07 -22.76
N LEU A 266 -2.36 0.57 -23.51
CA LEU A 266 -3.62 -0.04 -23.91
C LEU A 266 -3.39 -1.38 -24.62
N ARG A 267 -2.48 -1.41 -25.62
CA ARG A 267 -2.14 -2.64 -26.32
C ARG A 267 -1.64 -3.72 -25.35
N ALA A 268 -0.75 -3.38 -24.43
CA ALA A 268 -0.23 -4.34 -23.45
C ALA A 268 -1.35 -4.91 -22.54
N LEU A 269 -2.34 -4.08 -22.15
CA LEU A 269 -3.49 -4.49 -21.35
C LEU A 269 -4.50 -5.35 -22.10
N GLU A 270 -4.65 -5.15 -23.41
CA GLU A 270 -5.60 -5.90 -24.26
C GLU A 270 -5.05 -7.24 -24.72
N THR A 271 -3.81 -7.22 -25.25
CA THR A 271 -3.20 -8.40 -25.88
C THR A 271 -2.37 -9.23 -24.93
N THR A 272 -2.15 -8.76 -23.69
CA THR A 272 -1.21 -9.36 -22.72
C THR A 272 0.19 -9.57 -23.30
N THR A 273 0.56 -8.73 -24.28
CA THR A 273 1.88 -8.73 -24.92
C THR A 273 2.35 -7.30 -25.19
N PHE A 274 3.67 -7.13 -25.21
CA PHE A 274 4.28 -5.84 -25.54
C PHE A 274 5.59 -6.06 -26.32
N ARG A 275 6.17 -4.97 -26.87
CA ARG A 275 7.46 -4.98 -27.53
C ARG A 275 8.39 -3.96 -26.89
N ARG A 276 9.66 -4.30 -26.81
CA ARG A 276 10.69 -3.33 -26.45
C ARG A 276 10.80 -2.22 -27.49
N VAL A 277 11.25 -1.05 -27.06
CA VAL A 277 11.52 0.07 -27.96
C VAL A 277 12.61 -0.36 -28.95
N GLY A 278 12.35 -0.17 -30.26
CA GLY A 278 13.23 -0.64 -31.34
C GLY A 278 13.19 -2.15 -31.60
N GLY A 279 12.43 -2.92 -30.83
CA GLY A 279 12.30 -4.38 -30.99
C GLY A 279 11.08 -4.79 -31.83
N THR A 280 11.16 -5.98 -32.43
CA THR A 280 10.08 -6.59 -33.22
C THR A 280 9.43 -7.78 -32.54
N ARG A 281 10.05 -8.32 -31.47
CA ARG A 281 9.60 -9.51 -30.77
C ARG A 281 8.48 -9.16 -29.78
N ASP A 282 7.37 -9.93 -29.83
CA ASP A 282 6.32 -9.87 -28.82
C ASP A 282 6.76 -10.62 -27.55
N LEU A 283 6.62 -9.98 -26.41
CA LEU A 283 6.92 -10.49 -25.08
C LEU A 283 5.61 -10.60 -24.30
N ALA A 284 5.46 -11.65 -23.49
CA ALA A 284 4.28 -11.82 -22.64
C ALA A 284 4.28 -10.80 -21.49
N ALA A 285 3.11 -10.21 -21.19
CA ALA A 285 2.87 -9.28 -20.09
C ALA A 285 1.96 -9.93 -19.03
N ASP A 286 2.43 -11.02 -18.39
CA ASP A 286 1.72 -11.57 -17.22
C ASP A 286 2.02 -10.72 -16.00
N VAL A 287 1.30 -9.60 -15.88
CA VAL A 287 1.46 -8.66 -14.79
C VAL A 287 0.10 -8.10 -14.37
N ARG A 288 -0.13 -7.99 -13.06
CA ARG A 288 -1.29 -7.27 -12.54
C ARG A 288 -1.02 -5.76 -12.58
N ILE A 289 -1.95 -4.99 -13.12
CA ILE A 289 -1.85 -3.53 -13.15
C ILE A 289 -2.71 -2.91 -12.04
N ILE A 290 -2.09 -2.03 -11.25
CA ILE A 290 -2.77 -1.10 -10.34
C ILE A 290 -2.35 0.31 -10.77
N ALA A 291 -3.31 1.11 -11.21
CA ALA A 291 -3.08 2.50 -11.62
C ALA A 291 -3.55 3.46 -10.53
N ALA A 292 -2.87 4.59 -10.37
CA ALA A 292 -3.25 5.63 -9.43
C ALA A 292 -3.20 7.02 -10.06
N THR A 293 -4.08 7.90 -9.63
CA THR A 293 -4.13 9.29 -10.10
C THR A 293 -4.73 10.22 -9.06
N ASN A 294 -4.35 11.49 -9.10
CA ASN A 294 -4.99 12.59 -8.39
C ASN A 294 -5.92 13.41 -9.29
N ARG A 295 -5.93 13.15 -10.61
CA ARG A 295 -6.77 13.82 -11.59
C ARG A 295 -8.10 13.10 -11.74
N ASN A 296 -9.11 13.84 -12.18
CA ASN A 296 -10.36 13.26 -12.67
C ASN A 296 -10.13 12.79 -14.13
N LEU A 297 -9.98 11.48 -14.34
CA LEU A 297 -9.71 10.95 -15.68
C LEU A 297 -10.88 11.14 -16.63
N GLU A 298 -12.13 11.22 -16.16
CA GLU A 298 -13.29 11.53 -17.02
C GLU A 298 -13.19 12.93 -17.61
N GLU A 299 -12.77 13.92 -16.80
CA GLU A 299 -12.49 15.26 -17.27
C GLU A 299 -11.30 15.31 -18.24
N GLU A 300 -10.24 14.52 -17.98
CA GLU A 300 -9.09 14.41 -18.89
C GLU A 300 -9.49 13.78 -20.24
N VAL A 301 -10.40 12.80 -20.23
CA VAL A 301 -10.99 12.20 -21.44
C VAL A 301 -11.84 13.23 -22.19
N ALA A 302 -12.73 13.95 -21.51
CA ALA A 302 -13.56 14.99 -22.13
C ALA A 302 -12.70 16.12 -22.75
N ALA A 303 -11.55 16.42 -22.15
CA ALA A 303 -10.60 17.40 -22.66
C ALA A 303 -9.63 16.85 -23.76
N GLY A 304 -9.75 15.57 -24.13
CA GLY A 304 -8.90 14.92 -25.15
C GLY A 304 -7.46 14.66 -24.74
N ARG A 305 -7.12 14.79 -23.45
CA ARG A 305 -5.78 14.52 -22.91
C ARG A 305 -5.57 13.07 -22.49
N PHE A 306 -6.66 12.33 -22.24
CA PHE A 306 -6.62 10.90 -21.94
C PHE A 306 -7.54 10.13 -22.88
N ARG A 307 -7.15 8.93 -23.30
CA ARG A 307 -7.93 8.11 -24.23
C ARG A 307 -9.07 7.41 -23.48
N LEU A 308 -10.25 7.43 -24.05
CA LEU A 308 -11.44 6.78 -23.51
C LEU A 308 -11.28 5.25 -23.40
N ASP A 309 -10.69 4.63 -24.43
CA ASP A 309 -10.47 3.18 -24.49
C ASP A 309 -9.51 2.71 -23.37
N LEU A 310 -8.43 3.44 -23.12
CA LEU A 310 -7.51 3.16 -22.03
C LEU A 310 -8.19 3.38 -20.66
N PHE A 311 -8.98 4.45 -20.51
CA PHE A 311 -9.74 4.71 -19.29
C PHE A 311 -10.62 3.51 -18.92
N HIS A 312 -11.43 3.01 -19.83
CA HIS A 312 -12.29 1.85 -19.58
C HIS A 312 -11.51 0.57 -19.26
N ARG A 313 -10.30 0.42 -19.78
CA ARG A 313 -9.46 -0.75 -19.50
C ARG A 313 -8.78 -0.65 -18.13
N LEU A 314 -8.53 0.57 -17.63
CA LEU A 314 -7.97 0.82 -16.31
C LEU A 314 -9.05 0.83 -15.22
N ASP A 315 -10.22 1.40 -15.49
CA ASP A 315 -11.32 1.58 -14.54
C ASP A 315 -12.25 0.36 -14.46
N VAL A 316 -11.66 -0.84 -14.30
CA VAL A 316 -12.44 -2.08 -14.08
C VAL A 316 -12.90 -2.15 -12.62
N PHE A 317 -12.05 -1.78 -11.69
CA PHE A 317 -12.38 -1.67 -10.27
C PHE A 317 -11.88 -0.37 -9.69
N HIS A 318 -12.79 0.54 -9.37
CA HIS A 318 -12.50 1.88 -8.89
C HIS A 318 -12.51 1.97 -7.37
N LEU A 319 -11.45 2.56 -6.80
CA LEU A 319 -11.34 2.87 -5.38
C LEU A 319 -10.95 4.34 -5.19
N THR A 320 -11.77 5.09 -4.48
CA THR A 320 -11.48 6.49 -4.14
C THR A 320 -11.04 6.60 -2.69
N LEU A 321 -9.82 7.13 -2.48
CA LEU A 321 -9.29 7.34 -1.15
C LEU A 321 -9.74 8.70 -0.60
N PRO A 322 -10.39 8.73 0.56
CA PRO A 322 -10.82 10.00 1.16
C PRO A 322 -9.60 10.83 1.58
N PRO A 323 -9.64 12.16 1.40
CA PRO A 323 -8.60 13.06 1.92
C PRO A 323 -8.60 13.08 3.45
N LEU A 324 -7.48 13.46 4.04
CA LEU A 324 -7.29 13.37 5.50
C LEU A 324 -8.31 14.22 6.29
N ARG A 325 -8.79 15.34 5.73
CA ARG A 325 -9.84 16.18 6.31
C ARG A 325 -11.20 15.48 6.43
N GLU A 326 -11.46 14.44 5.66
CA GLU A 326 -12.69 13.63 5.69
C GLU A 326 -12.56 12.39 6.58
N ARG A 327 -11.35 12.13 7.13
CA ARG A 327 -11.06 11.04 8.10
C ARG A 327 -10.27 11.56 9.30
N ARG A 328 -10.78 12.62 9.91
CA ARG A 328 -10.10 13.31 11.02
C ARG A 328 -9.87 12.41 12.23
N GLU A 329 -10.73 11.42 12.44
CA GLU A 329 -10.60 10.40 13.50
C GLU A 329 -9.28 9.62 13.41
N ASP A 330 -8.68 9.53 12.22
CA ASP A 330 -7.42 8.81 12.01
C ASP A 330 -6.20 9.66 12.39
N ILE A 331 -6.35 11.00 12.43
CA ILE A 331 -5.21 11.93 12.61
C ILE A 331 -4.44 11.62 13.89
N PRO A 332 -5.06 11.46 15.08
CA PRO A 332 -4.30 11.24 16.32
C PRO A 332 -3.47 9.96 16.29
N GLN A 333 -4.05 8.87 15.83
CA GLN A 333 -3.37 7.58 15.73
C GLN A 333 -2.28 7.59 14.66
N LEU A 334 -2.59 8.16 13.50
CA LEU A 334 -1.67 8.28 12.38
C LEU A 334 -0.48 9.19 12.75
N ALA A 335 -0.72 10.29 13.48
CA ALA A 335 0.32 11.19 13.95
C ALA A 335 1.29 10.49 14.91
N ARG A 336 0.78 9.72 15.90
CA ARG A 336 1.61 8.94 16.82
C ARG A 336 2.45 7.90 16.08
N TRP A 337 1.82 7.13 15.21
CA TRP A 337 2.50 6.11 14.41
C TRP A 337 3.59 6.72 13.51
N LEU A 338 3.32 7.83 12.82
CA LEU A 338 4.30 8.53 12.01
C LEU A 338 5.46 9.06 12.85
N LEU A 339 5.15 9.66 14.01
CA LEU A 339 6.14 10.23 14.92
C LEU A 339 7.10 9.16 15.45
N GLU A 340 6.59 8.01 15.89
CA GLU A 340 7.40 6.87 16.32
C GLU A 340 8.35 6.41 15.22
N ARG A 341 7.88 6.27 13.99
CA ARG A 341 8.72 5.87 12.85
C ARG A 341 9.77 6.91 12.46
N ILE A 342 9.41 8.19 12.51
CA ILE A 342 10.35 9.28 12.25
C ILE A 342 11.43 9.29 13.34
N ALA A 343 11.03 9.14 14.61
CA ALA A 343 11.94 9.09 15.76
C ALA A 343 12.92 7.91 15.66
N GLN A 344 12.44 6.72 15.32
CA GLN A 344 13.28 5.54 15.08
C GLN A 344 14.32 5.80 13.98
N ARG A 345 13.90 6.39 12.86
CA ARG A 345 14.81 6.73 11.74
C ARG A 345 15.86 7.76 12.13
N LEU A 346 15.52 8.71 12.98
CA LEU A 346 16.42 9.74 13.47
C LEU A 346 17.21 9.31 14.72
N LEU A 347 17.05 8.06 15.17
CA LEU A 347 17.69 7.50 16.37
C LEU A 347 17.43 8.36 17.61
N ARG A 348 16.20 8.89 17.74
CA ARG A 348 15.73 9.68 18.87
C ARG A 348 14.55 8.99 19.57
N PRO A 349 14.34 9.23 20.87
CA PRO A 349 13.10 8.82 21.52
C PRO A 349 11.90 9.55 20.89
N ALA A 350 10.78 8.86 20.72
CA ALA A 350 9.55 9.49 20.26
C ALA A 350 8.93 10.33 21.39
N PRO A 351 8.82 11.66 21.26
CA PRO A 351 8.16 12.49 22.25
C PRO A 351 6.65 12.28 22.19
N GLY A 352 5.94 12.58 23.29
CA GLY A 352 4.48 12.69 23.28
C GLY A 352 4.01 13.99 22.60
N PHE A 353 2.68 14.18 22.54
CA PHE A 353 2.08 15.47 22.17
C PHE A 353 1.54 16.17 23.41
N SER A 354 1.69 17.49 23.50
CA SER A 354 0.93 18.25 24.48
C SER A 354 -0.56 18.29 24.11
N PRO A 355 -1.49 18.45 25.04
CA PRO A 355 -2.94 18.55 24.75
C PRO A 355 -3.28 19.68 23.78
N GLU A 356 -2.51 20.77 23.81
CA GLU A 356 -2.67 21.92 22.93
C GLU A 356 -2.16 21.56 21.50
N ALA A 357 -1.06 20.81 21.40
CA ALA A 357 -0.54 20.34 20.12
C ALA A 357 -1.52 19.34 19.45
N GLU A 358 -2.12 18.45 20.22
CA GLU A 358 -3.17 17.54 19.68
C GLU A 358 -4.36 18.34 19.11
N LYS A 359 -4.83 19.38 19.78
CA LYS A 359 -5.91 20.24 19.28
C LYS A 359 -5.55 20.92 17.97
N VAL A 360 -4.32 21.42 17.87
CA VAL A 360 -3.82 22.08 16.66
C VAL A 360 -3.72 21.09 15.50
N LEU A 361 -3.17 19.89 15.74
CA LEU A 361 -3.09 18.82 14.74
C LEU A 361 -4.47 18.36 14.26
N PHE A 362 -5.43 18.22 15.17
CA PHE A 362 -6.78 17.78 14.83
C PHE A 362 -7.58 18.84 14.06
N GLY A 363 -7.34 20.11 14.33
CA GLY A 363 -8.05 21.24 13.70
C GLY A 363 -7.61 21.56 12.28
N TYR A 364 -6.43 21.11 11.83
CA TYR A 364 -5.88 21.48 10.54
C TYR A 364 -6.43 20.61 9.40
N SER A 365 -6.54 21.17 8.19
CA SER A 365 -7.19 20.53 7.04
C SER A 365 -6.28 19.63 6.19
N TYR A 366 -4.96 19.74 6.35
CA TYR A 366 -3.95 18.95 5.62
C TYR A 366 -4.15 18.90 4.10
N PRO A 367 -4.01 20.00 3.36
CA PRO A 367 -4.13 19.98 1.90
C PRO A 367 -3.13 19.02 1.21
N GLY A 368 -1.98 18.75 1.84
CA GLY A 368 -1.03 17.72 1.42
C GLY A 368 -1.24 16.33 2.07
N ASN A 369 -2.38 16.15 2.74
CA ASN A 369 -2.80 14.89 3.36
C ASN A 369 -1.72 14.28 4.30
N VAL A 370 -1.53 12.95 4.26
CA VAL A 370 -0.57 12.24 5.12
C VAL A 370 0.88 12.65 4.84
N ARG A 371 1.19 13.04 3.59
CA ARG A 371 2.53 13.54 3.23
C ARG A 371 2.84 14.84 3.96
N GLU A 372 1.88 15.75 4.06
CA GLU A 372 2.03 16.99 4.81
C GLU A 372 2.12 16.73 6.31
N LEU A 373 1.22 15.91 6.86
CA LEU A 373 1.27 15.52 8.27
C LEU A 373 2.64 14.96 8.64
N ARG A 374 3.20 14.04 7.85
CA ARG A 374 4.53 13.50 8.06
C ARG A 374 5.61 14.58 8.08
N ASN A 375 5.57 15.52 7.11
CA ASN A 375 6.56 16.59 7.03
C ASN A 375 6.46 17.59 8.21
N VAL A 376 5.23 17.83 8.70
CA VAL A 376 4.99 18.66 9.90
C VAL A 376 5.60 17.99 11.13
N LEU A 377 5.35 16.69 11.32
CA LEU A 377 5.87 15.93 12.46
C LEU A 377 7.39 15.78 12.41
N GLU A 378 7.98 15.56 11.23
CA GLU A 378 9.43 15.47 11.06
C GLU A 378 10.11 16.79 11.44
N ARG A 379 9.56 17.93 11.00
CA ARG A 379 10.06 19.25 11.40
C ARG A 379 9.87 19.50 12.90
N ALA A 380 8.70 19.14 13.44
CA ALA A 380 8.45 19.29 14.86
C ALA A 380 9.46 18.52 15.71
N LEU A 381 9.75 17.27 15.33
CA LEU A 381 10.74 16.43 16.05
C LEU A 381 12.17 16.98 15.95
N ILE A 382 12.51 17.67 14.86
CA ILE A 382 13.83 18.31 14.70
C ILE A 382 13.94 19.57 15.57
N LEU A 383 12.87 20.36 15.64
CA LEU A 383 12.85 21.64 16.37
C LEU A 383 12.64 21.46 17.87
N GLU A 384 11.95 20.40 18.28
CA GLU A 384 11.62 20.15 19.68
C GLU A 384 12.81 19.48 20.41
N SER A 385 13.14 20.05 21.56
CA SER A 385 14.18 19.50 22.46
C SER A 385 13.57 18.89 23.74
N GLY A 386 12.27 19.09 23.95
CA GLY A 386 11.54 18.66 25.13
C GLY A 386 10.95 17.25 25.01
N PRO A 387 10.34 16.72 26.08
CA PRO A 387 9.73 15.39 26.10
C PRO A 387 8.37 15.34 25.35
N GLN A 388 7.83 16.49 24.93
CA GLN A 388 6.54 16.60 24.23
C GLN A 388 6.62 17.63 23.10
N ILE A 389 5.96 17.33 21.99
CA ILE A 389 5.74 18.26 20.89
C ILE A 389 4.72 19.31 21.36
N THR A 390 5.10 20.58 21.23
CA THR A 390 4.28 21.74 21.58
C THR A 390 3.72 22.40 20.32
N PRO A 391 2.67 23.26 20.41
CA PRO A 391 2.17 24.01 19.25
C PRO A 391 3.23 24.88 18.57
N ALA A 392 4.24 25.36 19.32
CA ALA A 392 5.31 26.20 18.79
C ALA A 392 6.21 25.46 17.79
N SER A 393 6.39 24.13 17.93
CA SER A 393 7.16 23.30 17.01
C SER A 393 6.34 22.83 15.80
N LEU A 394 5.00 22.92 15.85
CA LEU A 394 4.11 22.53 14.76
C LEU A 394 3.99 23.66 13.71
N VAL A 395 4.88 23.63 12.72
CA VAL A 395 4.81 24.58 11.59
C VAL A 395 3.77 24.09 10.58
N LEU A 396 2.52 24.45 10.77
CA LEU A 396 1.41 24.19 9.86
C LEU A 396 1.33 25.30 8.79
N GLY A 397 1.02 24.94 7.57
CA GLY A 397 0.54 25.91 6.58
C GLY A 397 1.56 26.83 5.91
N LYS A 398 2.75 26.35 5.53
CA LYS A 398 3.56 27.14 4.56
C LYS A 398 3.00 27.13 3.13
N LEU A 399 2.01 26.28 2.82
CA LEU A 399 1.28 26.30 1.54
C LEU A 399 -0.09 26.98 1.62
N ALA A 400 -0.69 27.07 2.79
CA ALA A 400 -1.70 28.06 3.08
C ALA A 400 -0.99 29.37 3.46
N ARG A 401 -0.32 30.01 2.51
CA ARG A 401 -0.36 31.46 2.55
C ARG A 401 -1.85 31.77 2.57
N PRO A 402 -2.40 32.44 3.64
CA PRO A 402 -3.63 33.16 3.41
C PRO A 402 -3.37 33.97 2.14
N PRO A 403 -4.33 34.12 1.24
CA PRO A 403 -4.12 34.94 0.06
C PRO A 403 -3.40 36.18 0.56
N LEU A 404 -2.28 36.53 -0.10
CA LEU A 404 -1.55 37.77 0.17
C LEU A 404 -2.47 38.97 -0.21
N GLY A 405 -3.68 38.90 0.32
CA GLY A 405 -4.67 39.95 0.28
C GLY A 405 -4.66 40.57 1.65
N PHE A 406 -4.16 41.80 1.76
CA PHE A 406 -4.36 42.64 2.90
C PHE A 406 -5.88 42.71 3.27
N PHE A 407 -6.74 42.33 2.33
CA PHE A 407 -8.19 42.40 2.41
C PHE A 407 -8.85 41.26 1.64
N SER A 408 -9.72 40.50 2.29
CA SER A 408 -10.58 39.48 1.67
C SER A 408 -12.04 39.86 1.84
N VAL A 409 -12.80 39.82 0.75
CA VAL A 409 -14.23 40.11 0.73
C VAL A 409 -15.00 38.81 0.86
N GLY A 410 -15.77 38.63 1.95
CA GLY A 410 -16.75 37.56 2.14
C GLY A 410 -18.17 38.05 1.83
N LEU A 411 -19.13 37.15 1.71
CA LEU A 411 -20.56 37.46 1.74
C LEU A 411 -20.92 37.94 3.15
N GLY A 412 -21.82 38.91 3.26
CA GLY A 412 -22.36 39.38 4.55
C GLY A 412 -23.14 38.26 5.25
N ASP A 413 -23.48 38.46 6.53
CA ASP A 413 -24.24 37.50 7.34
C ASP A 413 -25.62 37.14 6.74
N ASP A 414 -26.13 37.98 5.84
CA ASP A 414 -27.38 37.83 5.09
C ASP A 414 -27.15 37.14 3.71
N GLY A 415 -25.94 36.71 3.42
CA GLY A 415 -25.56 36.06 2.14
C GLY A 415 -25.44 37.02 0.96
N ARG A 416 -25.50 38.33 1.15
CA ARG A 416 -25.36 39.34 0.09
C ARG A 416 -23.92 39.80 -0.05
N PRO A 417 -23.47 40.15 -1.27
CA PRO A 417 -22.18 40.81 -1.44
C PRO A 417 -22.21 42.21 -0.74
N PRO A 418 -21.13 42.58 -0.04
CA PRO A 418 -21.06 43.87 0.64
C PRO A 418 -21.09 45.04 -0.36
N THR A 419 -21.68 46.12 0.05
CA THR A 419 -21.68 47.36 -0.72
C THR A 419 -20.28 47.99 -0.75
N LEU A 420 -20.05 48.91 -1.69
CA LEU A 420 -18.76 49.60 -1.80
C LEU A 420 -18.42 50.40 -0.53
N ALA A 421 -19.42 50.98 0.13
CA ALA A 421 -19.24 51.69 1.40
C ALA A 421 -18.83 50.77 2.55
N GLU A 422 -19.41 49.58 2.63
CA GLU A 422 -19.04 48.54 3.62
C GLU A 422 -17.62 48.02 3.39
N LEU A 423 -17.26 47.79 2.14
CA LEU A 423 -15.90 47.38 1.76
C LEU A 423 -14.87 48.49 2.13
N GLU A 424 -15.19 49.73 1.81
CA GLU A 424 -14.31 50.85 2.13
C GLU A 424 -14.13 50.99 3.63
N LYS A 425 -15.21 50.88 4.41
CA LYS A 425 -15.15 50.88 5.87
C LYS A 425 -14.24 49.79 6.41
N GLN A 426 -14.46 48.51 6.01
CA GLN A 426 -13.67 47.38 6.46
C GLN A 426 -12.19 47.53 6.07
N TYR A 427 -11.92 48.07 4.88
CA TYR A 427 -10.57 48.30 4.41
C TYR A 427 -9.85 49.37 5.23
N LEU A 428 -10.55 50.48 5.55
CA LEU A 428 -10.04 51.54 6.41
C LEU A 428 -9.79 51.07 7.84
N GLU A 429 -10.67 50.28 8.43
CA GLU A 429 -10.48 49.68 9.77
C GLU A 429 -9.21 48.83 9.82
N ARG A 430 -8.98 48.00 8.81
CA ARG A 430 -7.77 47.15 8.72
C ARG A 430 -6.50 47.99 8.51
N LEU A 431 -6.55 49.01 7.67
CA LEU A 431 -5.41 49.91 7.46
C LEU A 431 -5.06 50.69 8.73
N LEU A 432 -6.06 51.15 9.49
CA LEU A 432 -5.85 51.82 10.77
C LEU A 432 -5.25 50.89 11.81
N ALA A 433 -5.71 49.66 11.88
CA ALA A 433 -5.12 48.63 12.74
C ALA A 433 -3.66 48.31 12.34
N HIS A 434 -3.39 48.16 11.04
CA HIS A 434 -2.05 47.92 10.52
C HIS A 434 -1.08 49.09 10.78
N ALA A 435 -1.58 50.32 10.67
CA ALA A 435 -0.83 51.56 10.92
C ALA A 435 -0.86 52.00 12.40
N GLN A 436 -1.33 51.15 13.32
CA GLN A 436 -1.44 51.43 14.76
C GLN A 436 -2.12 52.79 15.05
N GLY A 437 -3.19 53.09 14.32
CA GLY A 437 -3.94 54.34 14.46
C GLY A 437 -3.33 55.57 13.76
N ASN A 438 -2.18 55.42 13.09
CA ASN A 438 -1.49 56.55 12.41
C ASN A 438 -2.21 56.94 11.11
N ARG A 439 -3.09 57.97 11.18
CA ARG A 439 -3.90 58.45 10.06
C ARG A 439 -3.06 59.03 8.91
N ALA A 440 -1.90 59.62 9.19
CA ALA A 440 -1.01 60.19 8.17
C ALA A 440 -0.36 59.05 7.34
N GLN A 441 -0.04 57.92 7.98
CA GLN A 441 0.45 56.74 7.29
C GLN A 441 -0.65 56.08 6.44
N VAL A 442 -1.88 56.00 6.95
CA VAL A 442 -3.04 55.47 6.19
C VAL A 442 -3.33 56.36 4.97
N ALA A 443 -3.24 57.69 5.08
CA ALA A 443 -3.41 58.61 3.97
C ALA A 443 -2.39 58.35 2.85
N ARG A 444 -1.12 58.09 3.20
CA ARG A 444 -0.06 57.72 2.23
C ARG A 444 -0.32 56.36 1.58
N LEU A 445 -0.76 55.35 2.36
CA LEU A 445 -1.05 54.01 1.85
C LEU A 445 -2.24 53.98 0.89
N LEU A 446 -3.20 54.88 1.07
CA LEU A 446 -4.40 55.05 0.23
C LEU A 446 -4.19 56.03 -0.94
N ASP A 447 -3.05 56.69 -0.99
CA ASP A 447 -2.78 57.77 -1.95
C ASP A 447 -3.87 58.87 -1.96
N VAL A 448 -4.34 59.23 -0.75
CA VAL A 448 -5.34 60.28 -0.56
C VAL A 448 -4.87 61.32 0.46
N SER A 449 -5.54 62.47 0.49
CA SER A 449 -5.20 63.53 1.46
C SER A 449 -5.57 63.13 2.90
N TYR A 450 -4.81 63.62 3.88
CA TYR A 450 -5.12 63.42 5.31
C TYR A 450 -6.55 63.85 5.69
N PRO A 451 -7.08 65.06 5.23
CA PRO A 451 -8.46 65.41 5.48
C PRO A 451 -9.47 64.39 4.95
N THR A 452 -9.21 63.75 3.81
CA THR A 452 -10.08 62.73 3.23
C THR A 452 -10.19 61.52 4.13
N VAL A 453 -9.06 61.04 4.68
CA VAL A 453 -9.06 59.90 5.63
C VAL A 453 -9.79 60.28 6.92
N ALA A 454 -9.53 61.49 7.46
CA ALA A 454 -10.19 61.97 8.68
C ALA A 454 -11.71 62.08 8.53
N LYS A 455 -12.17 62.59 7.37
CA LYS A 455 -13.58 62.63 7.03
C LYS A 455 -14.22 61.26 6.93
N LYS A 456 -13.59 60.33 6.21
CA LYS A 456 -14.11 58.94 6.06
C LYS A 456 -14.16 58.19 7.38
N ILE A 457 -13.21 58.39 8.28
CA ILE A 457 -13.23 57.82 9.64
C ILE A 457 -14.45 58.33 10.42
N ALA A 458 -14.75 59.64 10.29
CA ALA A 458 -15.91 60.23 10.93
C ALA A 458 -17.23 59.76 10.29
N ASP A 459 -17.32 59.73 8.96
CA ASP A 459 -18.51 59.35 8.22
C ASP A 459 -18.89 57.88 8.47
N TYR A 460 -17.90 56.97 8.64
CA TYR A 460 -18.11 55.54 8.91
C TYR A 460 -18.13 55.18 10.41
N GLY A 461 -17.93 56.17 11.31
CA GLY A 461 -17.93 55.95 12.77
C GLY A 461 -16.87 54.95 13.24
N ILE A 462 -15.68 54.93 12.61
CA ILE A 462 -14.61 53.98 12.93
C ILE A 462 -13.97 54.40 14.26
N LYS A 463 -13.97 53.48 15.23
CA LYS A 463 -13.26 53.63 16.50
C LYS A 463 -11.78 53.41 16.28
N LEU A 464 -10.96 54.34 16.73
CA LEU A 464 -9.50 54.19 16.71
C LEU A 464 -9.06 53.24 17.81
N PRO A 465 -8.05 52.38 17.55
CA PRO A 465 -7.44 51.60 18.63
C PRO A 465 -6.89 52.55 19.69
N GLU A 466 -7.18 52.25 20.96
CA GLU A 466 -6.60 52.97 22.10
C GLU A 466 -5.09 52.76 22.09
N SER A 467 -4.35 53.89 22.18
CA SER A 467 -2.89 53.95 22.15
C SER A 467 -2.24 53.34 23.39
#